data_00222ac5eebd1772ca9dbf592719d109
#
_entry.id   00222ac5eebd1772ca9dbf592719d109
#
_cell.length_a   1.000
_cell.length_b   1.000
_cell.length_c   1.000
_cell.angle_alpha   90.00
_cell.angle_beta   90.00
_cell.angle_gamma   90.00
#
_symmetry.space_group_name_H-M   'P 1'
#
loop_
_entity.id
_entity.type
_entity.pdbx_description
1 polymer ?
#
loop_
_entity_poly.entity_id
_entity_poly.type
_entity_poly.pdbx_seq_one_letter_code
_entity_poly.pdbx_strand_id
1 'polypeptide(L)'
;MSLALLFCVLLSFLSFSCSSTSIPKNGSVIIPEDFFGVVHAGHTKSVEEYGLLDELGVEWILTTFYWSNIEGQKGVFDFSEYDDYVDTARKNNKKVIAVLAYTVDWIFPEGKRKRYISPENIPYFLNFIGETVRHYRGRIDAFSIWNEPNFVFWDGSDKDFFELSRLTAQRIRETDPDAYILGGAFWRSPGGFIKRMYKAGAMENIDALAFHPYAVNPEGSMKVYDKFLRVLSEINYHAPVWITEVGYPTGGWYPTRVSREKLPSHVIKTITGAAARGASTLLWYALTDTYNEGEVPNTNDSELFFGLAYPDFSRKNGAWAYELCARYLPGSRYAPEFPQKENMPSNIVSFCFMDGISGVNTLIIWNDRNRSQKVNLRLSSPALLHDISSGQNRSLPGEASLDIGKEPLFITWEGTDVPLLFIQ
;
A
#
# COMPACT_ATOMS: atom_id res chain seq x y z
N MET A 1 15.63 -13.74 20.76
CA MET A 1 14.54 -13.44 21.72
C MET A 1 13.46 -12.71 20.93
N SER A 2 12.38 -13.42 20.63
CA SER A 2 11.26 -12.90 19.83
C SER A 2 10.58 -11.74 20.55
N LEU A 3 10.57 -10.55 19.95
CA LEU A 3 9.76 -9.42 20.41
C LEU A 3 8.33 -9.64 19.87
N ALA A 4 7.48 -10.27 20.68
CA ALA A 4 6.05 -10.25 20.43
C ALA A 4 5.58 -8.79 20.55
N LEU A 5 5.30 -8.14 19.42
CA LEU A 5 4.62 -6.83 19.39
C LEU A 5 3.18 -7.04 19.85
N LEU A 6 2.90 -6.60 21.07
CA LEU A 6 1.58 -6.58 21.65
C LEU A 6 0.74 -5.54 20.89
N PHE A 7 -0.08 -5.99 19.94
CA PHE A 7 -1.11 -5.18 19.29
C PHE A 7 -2.23 -4.91 20.31
N CYS A 8 -2.05 -3.91 21.17
CA CYS A 8 -3.15 -3.40 21.99
C CYS A 8 -4.09 -2.57 21.13
N VAL A 9 -5.05 -3.21 20.47
CA VAL A 9 -6.20 -2.53 19.87
C VAL A 9 -7.21 -2.27 20.99
N LEU A 10 -7.21 -1.06 21.53
CA LEU A 10 -8.33 -0.55 22.33
C LEU A 10 -9.55 -0.39 21.40
N LEU A 11 -10.43 -1.39 21.44
CA LEU A 11 -11.74 -1.38 20.80
C LEU A 11 -12.67 -0.45 21.58
N SER A 12 -12.79 0.80 21.15
CA SER A 12 -13.97 1.61 21.48
C SER A 12 -15.10 1.23 20.52
N PHE A 13 -16.06 0.45 20.99
CA PHE A 13 -17.33 0.21 20.31
C PHE A 13 -18.15 1.51 20.31
N LEU A 14 -18.09 2.25 19.22
CA LEU A 14 -19.08 3.26 18.90
C LEU A 14 -19.89 2.76 17.71
N SER A 15 -21.16 2.47 17.96
CA SER A 15 -22.17 2.23 16.94
C SER A 15 -22.33 3.51 16.10
N PHE A 16 -21.82 3.49 14.88
CA PHE A 16 -21.99 4.58 13.93
C PHE A 16 -22.99 4.21 12.85
N SER A 17 -23.99 5.09 12.72
CA SER A 17 -24.89 5.14 11.57
C SER A 17 -24.13 5.30 10.26
N CYS A 18 -24.60 4.60 9.25
CA CYS A 18 -24.10 4.61 7.88
C CYS A 18 -24.09 6.03 7.31
N SER A 19 -22.94 6.71 7.33
CA SER A 19 -22.72 7.92 6.54
C SER A 19 -21.94 7.55 5.29
N SER A 20 -22.51 7.82 4.14
CA SER A 20 -21.92 7.65 2.82
C SER A 20 -20.50 8.25 2.75
N THR A 21 -19.52 7.42 2.43
CA THR A 21 -18.14 7.83 2.15
C THR A 21 -18.13 8.77 0.96
N SER A 22 -17.68 10.01 1.16
CA SER A 22 -17.55 10.98 0.08
C SER A 22 -16.28 10.70 -0.72
N ILE A 23 -16.41 9.94 -1.80
CA ILE A 23 -15.41 9.92 -2.89
C ILE A 23 -15.41 11.33 -3.51
N PRO A 24 -14.26 11.89 -3.93
CA PRO A 24 -14.22 13.19 -4.60
C PRO A 24 -15.21 13.25 -5.75
N LYS A 25 -16.17 14.16 -5.72
CA LYS A 25 -17.23 14.23 -6.71
C LYS A 25 -16.81 14.89 -8.03
N ASN A 26 -15.63 15.50 -8.11
CA ASN A 26 -15.17 16.25 -9.27
C ASN A 26 -13.67 16.06 -9.45
N GLY A 27 -13.27 15.20 -10.37
CA GLY A 27 -11.91 15.04 -10.86
C GLY A 27 -11.70 13.62 -11.37
N SER A 28 -11.41 13.45 -12.66
CA SER A 28 -10.98 12.18 -13.20
C SER A 28 -9.62 11.84 -12.60
N VAL A 29 -9.54 10.77 -11.79
CA VAL A 29 -8.27 10.23 -11.30
C VAL A 29 -7.75 9.28 -12.37
N ILE A 30 -6.53 9.54 -12.84
CA ILE A 30 -5.78 8.60 -13.70
C ILE A 30 -4.92 7.74 -12.78
N ILE A 31 -5.03 6.43 -12.94
CA ILE A 31 -4.22 5.49 -12.16
C ILE A 31 -2.81 5.45 -12.80
N PRO A 32 -1.74 5.73 -12.04
CA PRO A 32 -0.38 5.66 -12.58
C PRO A 32 -0.07 4.29 -13.20
N GLU A 33 0.76 4.28 -14.24
CA GLU A 33 1.18 3.04 -14.90
C GLU A 33 1.95 2.14 -13.93
N ASP A 34 2.72 2.73 -13.02
CA ASP A 34 3.53 2.09 -11.99
C ASP A 34 2.85 2.09 -10.61
N PHE A 35 1.53 2.00 -10.57
CA PHE A 35 0.76 2.07 -9.32
C PHE A 35 1.06 0.95 -8.32
N PHE A 36 1.48 -0.23 -8.78
CA PHE A 36 1.49 -1.47 -8.01
C PHE A 36 2.86 -1.80 -7.41
N GLY A 37 2.88 -2.13 -6.12
CA GLY A 37 4.07 -2.57 -5.40
C GLY A 37 3.78 -3.56 -4.28
N VAL A 38 4.85 -4.13 -3.73
CA VAL A 38 4.79 -5.01 -2.56
C VAL A 38 5.93 -4.71 -1.58
N VAL A 39 5.69 -5.06 -0.33
CA VAL A 39 6.68 -4.99 0.74
C VAL A 39 7.27 -6.37 0.98
N HIS A 40 8.46 -6.45 1.59
CA HIS A 40 9.17 -7.69 1.86
C HIS A 40 9.37 -8.58 0.61
N ALA A 41 9.91 -7.98 -0.44
CA ALA A 41 10.24 -8.65 -1.69
C ALA A 41 11.70 -8.40 -2.09
N GLY A 42 12.25 -9.24 -2.96
CA GLY A 42 13.61 -9.14 -3.47
C GLY A 42 14.70 -9.70 -2.53
N HIS A 43 14.31 -10.28 -1.40
CA HIS A 43 15.27 -10.73 -0.37
C HIS A 43 15.92 -12.07 -0.70
N THR A 44 15.19 -13.00 -1.33
CA THR A 44 15.78 -14.29 -1.72
C THR A 44 16.61 -14.18 -2.99
N LYS A 45 16.33 -13.15 -3.81
CA LYS A 45 16.97 -12.91 -5.10
C LYS A 45 16.81 -14.08 -6.07
N SER A 46 15.86 -14.96 -5.82
CA SER A 46 15.62 -16.15 -6.62
C SER A 46 14.85 -15.84 -7.90
N VAL A 47 14.97 -16.74 -8.88
CA VAL A 47 14.20 -16.64 -10.14
C VAL A 47 12.70 -16.80 -9.85
N GLU A 48 12.35 -17.62 -8.89
CA GLU A 48 10.97 -17.87 -8.46
C GLU A 48 10.34 -16.61 -7.84
N GLU A 49 11.09 -15.89 -6.99
CA GLU A 49 10.62 -14.63 -6.39
C GLU A 49 10.35 -13.57 -7.47
N TYR A 50 11.33 -13.32 -8.34
CA TYR A 50 11.18 -12.31 -9.40
C TYR A 50 10.17 -12.73 -10.48
N GLY A 51 10.05 -14.03 -10.75
CA GLY A 51 9.00 -14.59 -11.60
C GLY A 51 7.61 -14.28 -11.04
N LEU A 52 7.40 -14.46 -9.76
CA LEU A 52 6.13 -14.12 -9.09
C LEU A 52 5.86 -12.60 -9.13
N LEU A 53 6.89 -11.76 -8.90
CA LEU A 53 6.73 -10.31 -9.00
C LEU A 53 6.28 -9.88 -10.41
N ASP A 54 6.84 -10.48 -11.46
CA ASP A 54 6.45 -10.20 -12.84
C ASP A 54 5.02 -10.66 -13.14
N GLU A 55 4.68 -11.88 -12.74
CA GLU A 55 3.33 -12.42 -12.88
C GLU A 55 2.27 -11.58 -12.19
N LEU A 56 2.59 -11.03 -11.02
CA LEU A 56 1.68 -10.15 -10.26
C LEU A 56 1.63 -8.72 -10.82
N GLY A 57 2.49 -8.34 -11.76
CA GLY A 57 2.56 -6.97 -12.27
C GLY A 57 3.09 -5.97 -11.24
N VAL A 58 4.04 -6.41 -10.41
CA VAL A 58 4.69 -5.56 -9.41
C VAL A 58 5.75 -4.69 -10.06
N GLU A 59 5.66 -3.37 -9.86
CA GLU A 59 6.64 -2.38 -10.31
C GLU A 59 7.57 -1.95 -9.17
N TRP A 60 7.04 -1.78 -7.95
CA TRP A 60 7.75 -1.28 -6.79
C TRP A 60 7.99 -2.36 -5.75
N ILE A 61 9.22 -2.41 -5.23
CA ILE A 61 9.56 -3.16 -4.03
C ILE A 61 10.13 -2.23 -2.96
N LEU A 62 9.82 -2.52 -1.69
CA LEU A 62 10.25 -1.70 -0.57
C LEU A 62 11.04 -2.54 0.42
N THR A 63 12.20 -2.02 0.84
CA THR A 63 12.98 -2.59 1.94
C THR A 63 13.55 -1.51 2.86
N THR A 64 13.87 -1.87 4.10
CA THR A 64 14.49 -0.96 5.05
C THR A 64 16.01 -1.04 4.98
N PHE A 65 16.62 0.10 4.73
CA PHE A 65 18.07 0.30 4.82
C PHE A 65 18.43 0.62 6.27
N TYR A 66 18.72 -0.43 7.01
CA TYR A 66 19.06 -0.29 8.43
C TYR A 66 20.42 0.38 8.58
N TRP A 67 20.45 1.51 9.30
CA TRP A 67 21.71 2.18 9.62
C TRP A 67 22.71 1.22 10.28
N SER A 68 22.24 0.35 11.18
CA SER A 68 23.07 -0.65 11.86
C SER A 68 23.74 -1.66 10.93
N ASN A 69 23.14 -1.96 9.77
CA ASN A 69 23.72 -2.88 8.80
C ASN A 69 24.76 -2.19 7.93
N ILE A 70 24.51 -0.90 7.61
CA ILE A 70 25.38 -0.12 6.73
C ILE A 70 26.57 0.47 7.49
N GLU A 71 26.38 0.96 8.72
CA GLU A 71 27.42 1.58 9.56
C GLU A 71 27.43 0.95 10.94
N GLY A 72 27.66 -0.38 11.01
CA GLY A 72 27.75 -1.12 12.28
C GLY A 72 28.89 -0.63 13.19
N GLN A 73 29.95 -0.06 12.61
CA GLN A 73 31.03 0.65 13.29
C GLN A 73 31.11 2.09 12.78
N LYS A 74 31.25 3.04 13.69
CA LYS A 74 31.27 4.46 13.38
C LYS A 74 32.30 4.79 12.31
N GLY A 75 31.83 5.39 11.20
CA GLY A 75 32.65 5.83 10.06
C GLY A 75 33.07 4.70 9.12
N VAL A 76 32.59 3.45 9.33
CA VAL A 76 32.87 2.30 8.45
C VAL A 76 31.56 1.90 7.78
N PHE A 77 31.44 2.20 6.49
CA PHE A 77 30.25 1.94 5.68
C PHE A 77 30.43 0.65 4.87
N ASP A 78 29.50 -0.29 5.01
CA ASP A 78 29.40 -1.49 4.20
C ASP A 78 28.01 -1.54 3.52
N PHE A 79 28.01 -1.38 2.21
CA PHE A 79 26.80 -1.39 1.39
C PHE A 79 26.56 -2.74 0.70
N SER A 80 27.40 -3.74 0.91
CA SER A 80 27.42 -4.98 0.12
C SER A 80 26.12 -5.74 0.12
N GLU A 81 25.42 -5.81 1.28
CA GLU A 81 24.11 -6.45 1.40
C GLU A 81 23.06 -5.77 0.51
N TYR A 82 23.02 -4.43 0.54
CA TYR A 82 22.04 -3.64 -0.20
C TYR A 82 22.44 -3.41 -1.65
N ASP A 83 23.71 -3.41 -1.99
CA ASP A 83 24.18 -3.38 -3.38
C ASP A 83 23.64 -4.57 -4.16
N ASP A 84 23.77 -5.76 -3.60
CA ASP A 84 23.28 -6.99 -4.22
C ASP A 84 21.74 -6.98 -4.34
N TYR A 85 21.03 -6.45 -3.35
CA TYR A 85 19.57 -6.24 -3.40
C TYR A 85 19.18 -5.29 -4.53
N VAL A 86 19.77 -4.09 -4.56
CA VAL A 86 19.44 -3.04 -5.53
C VAL A 86 19.80 -3.46 -6.94
N ASP A 87 20.98 -4.03 -7.14
CA ASP A 87 21.42 -4.46 -8.47
C ASP A 87 20.56 -5.59 -9.02
N THR A 88 20.14 -6.54 -8.17
CA THR A 88 19.21 -7.60 -8.58
C THR A 88 17.83 -7.05 -8.92
N ALA A 89 17.30 -6.12 -8.13
CA ALA A 89 16.03 -5.46 -8.41
C ALA A 89 16.05 -4.73 -9.76
N ARG A 90 17.09 -3.94 -10.00
CA ARG A 90 17.24 -3.21 -11.26
C ARG A 90 17.43 -4.12 -12.47
N LYS A 91 18.20 -5.20 -12.33
CA LYS A 91 18.35 -6.23 -13.38
C LYS A 91 17.00 -6.84 -13.78
N ASN A 92 16.07 -6.93 -12.84
CA ASN A 92 14.71 -7.43 -13.06
C ASN A 92 13.67 -6.29 -13.25
N ASN A 93 14.12 -5.08 -13.61
CA ASN A 93 13.26 -3.92 -13.89
C ASN A 93 12.32 -3.55 -12.74
N LYS A 94 12.71 -3.77 -11.48
CA LYS A 94 11.94 -3.34 -10.30
C LYS A 94 12.46 -2.01 -9.78
N LYS A 95 11.54 -1.11 -9.43
CA LYS A 95 11.81 0.14 -8.76
C LYS A 95 11.96 -0.10 -7.27
N VAL A 96 12.91 0.58 -6.62
CA VAL A 96 13.25 0.35 -5.22
C VAL A 96 12.91 1.57 -4.37
N ILE A 97 12.14 1.34 -3.30
CA ILE A 97 11.95 2.29 -2.21
C ILE A 97 12.87 1.87 -1.06
N ALA A 98 13.81 2.74 -0.68
CA ALA A 98 14.68 2.54 0.46
C ALA A 98 14.14 3.30 1.68
N VAL A 99 13.68 2.59 2.72
CA VAL A 99 13.32 3.22 4.00
C VAL A 99 14.58 3.42 4.81
N LEU A 100 14.95 4.67 5.07
CA LEU A 100 16.15 5.04 5.82
C LEU A 100 15.85 5.04 7.32
N ALA A 101 16.24 4.00 8.03
CA ALA A 101 15.98 3.76 9.47
C ALA A 101 16.93 2.65 9.98
N TYR A 102 17.05 2.40 11.24
CA TYR A 102 16.66 3.07 12.45
C TYR A 102 17.90 3.67 13.12
N THR A 103 18.32 3.16 14.28
CA THR A 103 19.51 3.61 15.02
C THR A 103 20.60 2.54 15.06
N VAL A 104 21.80 2.93 15.49
CA VAL A 104 22.96 2.04 15.67
C VAL A 104 23.33 1.89 17.13
N ASP A 105 23.95 0.77 17.49
CA ASP A 105 24.28 0.47 18.89
C ASP A 105 25.34 1.42 19.45
N TRP A 106 26.25 1.91 18.64
CA TRP A 106 27.36 2.75 19.11
C TRP A 106 26.96 4.18 19.48
N ILE A 107 25.71 4.64 19.18
CA ILE A 107 25.19 5.95 19.69
C ILE A 107 24.37 5.79 20.97
N PHE A 108 24.05 4.55 21.40
CA PHE A 108 23.29 4.29 22.61
C PHE A 108 24.10 3.55 23.65
N PRO A 109 24.11 4.01 24.91
CA PRO A 109 24.57 3.21 26.02
C PRO A 109 23.74 1.91 26.13
N GLU A 110 24.36 0.83 26.59
CA GLU A 110 23.70 -0.46 26.80
C GLU A 110 22.34 -0.32 27.51
N GLY A 111 21.32 -1.00 26.97
CA GLY A 111 19.95 -1.06 27.54
C GLY A 111 19.02 0.10 27.18
N LYS A 112 19.43 1.06 26.36
CA LYS A 112 18.55 2.15 25.91
C LYS A 112 17.88 1.88 24.55
N ARG A 113 16.80 2.64 24.29
CA ARG A 113 15.87 2.44 23.19
C ARG A 113 16.51 2.68 21.81
N LYS A 114 16.24 1.77 20.88
CA LYS A 114 16.83 1.76 19.52
C LYS A 114 16.01 2.50 18.45
N ARG A 115 14.94 3.18 18.82
CA ARG A 115 14.03 3.87 17.89
C ARG A 115 13.97 5.37 18.12
N TYR A 116 15.11 5.94 18.46
CA TYR A 116 15.25 7.37 18.76
C TYR A 116 16.64 7.86 18.37
N ILE A 117 16.69 8.99 17.69
CA ILE A 117 17.93 9.71 17.43
C ILE A 117 17.85 11.02 18.20
N SER A 118 18.68 11.15 19.23
CA SER A 118 18.72 12.37 20.02
C SER A 118 19.32 13.52 19.24
N PRO A 119 19.01 14.79 19.56
CA PRO A 119 19.50 15.96 18.82
C PRO A 119 21.02 15.98 18.63
N GLU A 120 21.79 15.55 19.63
CA GLU A 120 23.26 15.47 19.55
C GLU A 120 23.74 14.39 18.57
N ASN A 121 22.92 13.39 18.26
CA ASN A 121 23.24 12.29 17.35
C ASN A 121 22.74 12.51 15.91
N ILE A 122 21.91 13.52 15.68
CA ILE A 122 21.42 13.88 14.33
C ILE A 122 22.57 14.04 13.33
N PRO A 123 23.71 14.70 13.64
CA PRO A 123 24.80 14.81 12.67
C PRO A 123 25.35 13.47 12.18
N TYR A 124 25.39 12.45 13.02
CA TYR A 124 25.83 11.10 12.61
C TYR A 124 24.80 10.42 11.70
N PHE A 125 23.52 10.54 12.02
CA PHE A 125 22.46 10.05 11.15
C PHE A 125 22.48 10.75 9.78
N LEU A 126 22.66 12.07 9.74
CA LEU A 126 22.77 12.82 8.49
C LEU A 126 24.01 12.44 7.68
N ASN A 127 25.10 12.03 8.33
CA ASN A 127 26.26 11.47 7.64
C ASN A 127 25.91 10.14 6.97
N PHE A 128 25.26 9.21 7.72
CA PHE A 128 24.74 7.97 7.14
C PHE A 128 23.81 8.23 5.95
N ILE A 129 22.86 9.17 6.07
CA ILE A 129 21.98 9.58 4.98
C ILE A 129 22.78 10.06 3.76
N GLY A 130 23.73 10.96 3.97
CA GLY A 130 24.54 11.52 2.87
C GLY A 130 25.40 10.45 2.16
N GLU A 131 26.02 9.55 2.92
CA GLU A 131 26.80 8.45 2.33
C GLU A 131 25.90 7.46 1.57
N THR A 132 24.75 7.09 2.14
CA THR A 132 23.79 6.17 1.50
C THR A 132 23.23 6.76 0.21
N VAL A 133 22.74 8.00 0.24
CA VAL A 133 22.18 8.65 -0.95
C VAL A 133 23.25 8.85 -2.04
N ARG A 134 24.48 9.21 -1.69
CA ARG A 134 25.58 9.34 -2.64
C ARG A 134 25.92 8.00 -3.30
N HIS A 135 25.97 6.93 -2.49
CA HIS A 135 26.29 5.59 -2.97
C HIS A 135 25.24 5.07 -3.95
N TYR A 136 23.95 5.33 -3.66
CA TYR A 136 22.84 4.83 -4.48
C TYR A 136 22.29 5.84 -5.48
N ARG A 137 22.97 6.94 -5.71
CA ARG A 137 22.51 7.97 -6.66
C ARG A 137 22.21 7.35 -8.03
N GLY A 138 20.97 7.58 -8.52
CA GLY A 138 20.46 7.02 -9.77
C GLY A 138 20.20 5.51 -9.76
N ARG A 139 20.30 4.84 -8.59
CA ARG A 139 19.99 3.41 -8.43
C ARG A 139 18.78 3.14 -7.55
N ILE A 140 18.45 4.04 -6.62
CA ILE A 140 17.24 4.01 -5.80
C ILE A 140 16.23 4.99 -6.40
N ASP A 141 14.98 4.57 -6.53
CA ASP A 141 13.92 5.35 -7.18
C ASP A 141 13.19 6.26 -6.19
N ALA A 142 13.13 5.88 -4.90
CA ALA A 142 12.60 6.73 -3.83
C ALA A 142 13.25 6.42 -2.49
N PHE A 143 13.53 7.48 -1.70
CA PHE A 143 13.98 7.36 -0.32
C PHE A 143 12.84 7.71 0.63
N SER A 144 12.50 6.81 1.55
CA SER A 144 11.49 7.04 2.59
C SER A 144 12.15 7.35 3.93
N ILE A 145 11.70 8.45 4.55
CA ILE A 145 12.25 8.91 5.83
C ILE A 145 11.53 8.21 6.97
N TRP A 146 12.20 7.26 7.62
CA TRP A 146 11.69 6.52 8.77
C TRP A 146 10.46 5.66 8.47
N ASN A 147 9.99 4.92 9.50
CA ASN A 147 8.76 4.14 9.45
C ASN A 147 7.87 4.43 10.66
N GLU A 148 6.60 4.71 10.46
CA GLU A 148 5.54 4.92 11.44
C GLU A 148 5.94 5.75 12.67
N PRO A 149 6.46 6.98 12.49
CA PRO A 149 6.98 7.79 13.59
C PRO A 149 5.89 8.28 14.56
N ASN A 150 4.65 8.21 14.16
CA ASN A 150 3.48 8.54 14.98
C ASN A 150 2.92 7.35 15.77
N PHE A 151 3.63 6.22 15.77
CA PHE A 151 3.27 4.98 16.46
C PHE A 151 4.46 4.41 17.26
N VAL A 152 4.62 3.10 17.34
CA VAL A 152 5.62 2.45 18.21
C VAL A 152 7.05 2.49 17.69
N PHE A 153 7.28 3.01 16.48
CA PHE A 153 8.62 3.02 15.86
C PHE A 153 9.41 4.32 16.10
N TRP A 154 8.89 5.23 16.93
CA TRP A 154 9.60 6.40 17.40
C TRP A 154 9.40 6.57 18.90
N ASP A 155 10.49 6.60 19.66
CA ASP A 155 10.49 6.69 21.13
C ASP A 155 10.79 8.11 21.64
N GLY A 156 11.08 9.06 20.74
CA GLY A 156 11.36 10.46 21.07
C GLY A 156 10.09 11.34 21.09
N SER A 157 10.30 12.63 21.26
CA SER A 157 9.20 13.60 21.11
C SER A 157 8.85 13.82 19.63
N ASP A 158 7.61 14.26 19.37
CA ASP A 158 7.21 14.68 18.02
C ASP A 158 8.13 15.78 17.48
N LYS A 159 8.55 16.71 18.34
CA LYS A 159 9.46 17.81 17.95
C LYS A 159 10.81 17.30 17.46
N ASP A 160 11.38 16.31 18.14
CA ASP A 160 12.66 15.72 17.74
C ASP A 160 12.53 14.99 16.39
N PHE A 161 11.41 14.29 16.18
CA PHE A 161 11.13 13.65 14.89
C PHE A 161 10.96 14.70 13.77
N PHE A 162 10.25 15.79 14.02
CA PHE A 162 10.05 16.83 13.00
C PHE A 162 11.37 17.45 12.56
N GLU A 163 12.25 17.71 13.51
CA GLU A 163 13.59 18.22 13.20
C GLU A 163 14.43 17.20 12.45
N LEU A 164 14.42 15.92 12.88
CA LEU A 164 15.10 14.83 12.18
C LEU A 164 14.60 14.70 10.74
N SER A 165 13.27 14.68 10.53
CA SER A 165 12.66 14.55 9.21
C SER A 165 13.05 15.72 8.29
N ARG A 166 12.96 16.94 8.79
CA ARG A 166 13.32 18.17 8.07
C ARG A 166 14.79 18.14 7.61
N LEU A 167 15.69 17.84 8.52
CA LEU A 167 17.13 17.79 8.24
C LEU A 167 17.49 16.62 7.33
N THR A 168 16.81 15.48 7.47
CA THR A 168 17.00 14.32 6.59
C THR A 168 16.59 14.65 5.16
N ALA A 169 15.39 15.20 4.97
CA ALA A 169 14.93 15.61 3.64
C ALA A 169 15.87 16.64 2.99
N GLN A 170 16.31 17.63 3.77
CA GLN A 170 17.31 18.61 3.32
C GLN A 170 18.62 17.93 2.91
N ARG A 171 19.13 17.00 3.73
CA ARG A 171 20.38 16.28 3.46
C ARG A 171 20.31 15.42 2.22
N ILE A 172 19.17 14.73 2.00
CA ILE A 172 18.95 13.97 0.77
C ILE A 172 19.01 14.90 -0.44
N ARG A 173 18.26 16.00 -0.41
CA ARG A 173 18.18 16.98 -1.50
C ARG A 173 19.51 17.64 -1.81
N GLU A 174 20.32 17.95 -0.79
CA GLU A 174 21.68 18.50 -0.95
C GLU A 174 22.63 17.48 -1.57
N THR A 175 22.45 16.19 -1.28
CA THR A 175 23.31 15.12 -1.78
C THR A 175 22.92 14.70 -3.20
N ASP A 176 21.61 14.60 -3.45
CA ASP A 176 21.03 14.27 -4.75
C ASP A 176 19.80 15.17 -5.02
N PRO A 177 19.93 16.24 -5.80
CA PRO A 177 18.82 17.13 -6.13
C PRO A 177 17.65 16.46 -6.84
N ASP A 178 17.87 15.35 -7.53
CA ASP A 178 16.88 14.63 -8.31
C ASP A 178 16.21 13.48 -7.51
N ALA A 179 16.66 13.19 -6.29
CA ALA A 179 16.11 12.14 -5.45
C ALA A 179 14.63 12.35 -5.16
N TYR A 180 13.80 11.30 -5.27
CA TYR A 180 12.40 11.34 -4.87
C TYR A 180 12.27 10.99 -3.38
N ILE A 181 11.66 11.87 -2.60
CA ILE A 181 11.65 11.81 -1.14
C ILE A 181 10.24 11.55 -0.63
N LEU A 182 10.04 10.39 0.00
CA LEU A 182 8.82 10.04 0.72
C LEU A 182 8.95 10.43 2.18
N GLY A 183 8.00 11.24 2.67
CA GLY A 183 7.94 11.62 4.08
C GLY A 183 6.88 10.85 4.83
N GLY A 184 7.17 10.50 6.08
CA GLY A 184 6.21 10.06 7.07
C GLY A 184 6.06 8.56 7.25
N ALA A 185 5.64 7.79 6.24
CA ALA A 185 5.15 6.41 6.42
C ALA A 185 4.19 6.33 7.63
N PHE A 186 3.15 7.19 7.62
CA PHE A 186 2.30 7.43 8.80
C PHE A 186 1.32 6.28 9.04
N TRP A 187 1.28 5.79 10.27
CA TRP A 187 0.32 4.78 10.68
C TRP A 187 -1.07 5.37 10.93
N ARG A 188 -2.08 4.85 10.25
CA ARG A 188 -3.50 5.19 10.39
C ARG A 188 -3.80 6.69 10.24
N SER A 189 -4.44 7.34 11.22
CA SER A 189 -4.95 8.71 11.12
C SER A 189 -4.20 9.69 12.03
N PRO A 190 -3.01 10.14 11.68
CA PRO A 190 -2.17 10.97 12.53
C PRO A 190 -2.52 12.48 12.44
N GLY A 191 -3.80 12.85 12.35
CA GLY A 191 -4.22 14.22 12.03
C GLY A 191 -3.57 15.33 12.87
N GLY A 192 -3.48 15.15 14.18
CA GLY A 192 -2.80 16.11 15.05
C GLY A 192 -1.29 16.15 14.83
N PHE A 193 -0.67 14.99 14.60
CA PHE A 193 0.76 14.86 14.31
C PHE A 193 1.11 15.57 12.98
N ILE A 194 0.38 15.29 11.91
CA ILE A 194 0.59 15.90 10.58
C ILE A 194 0.47 17.43 10.65
N LYS A 195 -0.57 17.96 11.32
CA LYS A 195 -0.76 19.40 11.46
C LYS A 195 0.43 20.06 12.19
N ARG A 196 0.96 19.42 13.24
CA ARG A 196 2.14 19.91 13.95
C ARG A 196 3.41 19.82 13.11
N MET A 197 3.58 18.71 12.37
CA MET A 197 4.70 18.48 11.46
C MET A 197 4.74 19.54 10.35
N TYR A 198 3.58 19.81 9.72
CA TYR A 198 3.44 20.86 8.71
C TYR A 198 3.79 22.25 9.28
N LYS A 199 3.23 22.61 10.45
CA LYS A 199 3.50 23.89 11.12
C LYS A 199 4.97 24.05 11.50
N ALA A 200 5.68 22.96 11.76
CA ALA A 200 7.12 22.97 12.08
C ALA A 200 8.01 23.04 10.82
N GLY A 201 7.46 23.12 9.60
CA GLY A 201 8.23 23.11 8.35
C GLY A 201 8.85 21.76 8.01
N ALA A 202 8.47 20.69 8.72
CA ALA A 202 9.09 19.37 8.59
C ALA A 202 8.56 18.56 7.39
N MET A 203 7.72 19.17 6.57
CA MET A 203 7.22 18.62 5.30
C MET A 203 7.83 19.33 4.08
N GLU A 204 8.79 20.23 4.29
CA GLU A 204 9.57 20.85 3.22
C GLU A 204 10.53 19.82 2.60
N ASN A 205 10.81 19.96 1.30
CA ASN A 205 11.64 19.04 0.51
C ASN A 205 11.11 17.59 0.42
N ILE A 206 9.86 17.33 0.79
CA ILE A 206 9.18 16.05 0.63
C ILE A 206 8.36 16.08 -0.66
N ASP A 207 8.54 15.09 -1.54
CA ASP A 207 7.86 15.01 -2.83
C ASP A 207 6.50 14.31 -2.71
N ALA A 208 6.39 13.31 -1.84
CA ALA A 208 5.14 12.61 -1.54
C ALA A 208 5.08 12.14 -0.08
N LEU A 209 3.86 11.85 0.40
CA LEU A 209 3.65 11.30 1.74
C LEU A 209 3.41 9.79 1.68
N ALA A 210 4.19 9.05 2.45
CA ALA A 210 3.96 7.63 2.69
C ALA A 210 2.91 7.43 3.79
N PHE A 211 2.00 6.47 3.60
CA PHE A 211 0.86 6.28 4.49
C PHE A 211 0.42 4.83 4.60
N HIS A 212 0.05 4.39 5.81
CA HIS A 212 -0.37 3.03 6.14
C HIS A 212 -1.80 3.02 6.69
N PRO A 213 -2.84 2.80 5.85
CA PRO A 213 -4.25 2.86 6.25
C PRO A 213 -4.77 1.57 6.90
N TYR A 214 -3.99 0.92 7.76
CA TYR A 214 -4.40 -0.34 8.38
C TYR A 214 -5.73 -0.25 9.14
N ALA A 215 -6.62 -1.19 8.88
CA ALA A 215 -7.85 -1.44 9.62
C ALA A 215 -8.24 -2.92 9.50
N VAL A 216 -9.30 -3.34 10.19
CA VAL A 216 -9.74 -4.75 10.21
C VAL A 216 -10.42 -5.22 8.91
N ASN A 217 -10.77 -4.28 8.04
CA ASN A 217 -11.41 -4.55 6.74
C ASN A 217 -11.19 -3.39 5.75
N PRO A 218 -11.42 -3.60 4.45
CA PRO A 218 -11.21 -2.58 3.41
C PRO A 218 -11.99 -1.29 3.63
N GLU A 219 -13.23 -1.38 4.07
CA GLU A 219 -14.10 -0.22 4.34
C GLU A 219 -13.51 0.64 5.47
N GLY A 220 -12.93 -0.01 6.49
CA GLY A 220 -12.19 0.63 7.57
C GLY A 220 -10.93 1.32 7.07
N SER A 221 -10.13 0.64 6.24
CA SER A 221 -8.91 1.19 5.64
C SER A 221 -9.22 2.43 4.80
N MET A 222 -10.28 2.39 4.00
CA MET A 222 -10.69 3.55 3.20
C MET A 222 -11.21 4.71 4.05
N LYS A 223 -11.92 4.45 5.16
CA LYS A 223 -12.30 5.50 6.13
C LYS A 223 -11.09 6.16 6.79
N VAL A 224 -10.07 5.38 7.10
CA VAL A 224 -8.78 5.87 7.62
C VAL A 224 -8.10 6.75 6.57
N TYR A 225 -8.10 6.33 5.31
CA TYR A 225 -7.52 7.10 4.21
C TYR A 225 -8.31 8.40 3.93
N ASP A 226 -9.65 8.35 3.88
CA ASP A 226 -10.50 9.54 3.73
C ASP A 226 -10.23 10.58 4.84
N LYS A 227 -10.01 10.12 6.06
CA LYS A 227 -9.66 11.00 7.19
C LYS A 227 -8.29 11.64 7.01
N PHE A 228 -7.32 10.89 6.49
CA PHE A 228 -5.97 11.40 6.19
C PHE A 228 -6.03 12.48 5.11
N LEU A 229 -6.68 12.21 3.97
CA LEU A 229 -6.86 13.17 2.87
C LEU A 229 -7.57 14.44 3.33
N ARG A 230 -8.56 14.32 4.21
CA ARG A 230 -9.24 15.50 4.80
C ARG A 230 -8.26 16.35 5.61
N VAL A 231 -7.39 15.75 6.41
CA VAL A 231 -6.37 16.49 7.18
C VAL A 231 -5.42 17.23 6.25
N LEU A 232 -4.97 16.61 5.16
CA LEU A 232 -4.12 17.28 4.15
C LEU A 232 -4.84 18.46 3.51
N SER A 233 -6.11 18.31 3.15
CA SER A 233 -6.94 19.39 2.63
C SER A 233 -7.11 20.55 3.63
N GLU A 234 -7.30 20.25 4.92
CA GLU A 234 -7.44 21.27 5.98
C GLU A 234 -6.17 22.13 6.18
N ILE A 235 -4.99 21.58 5.88
CA ILE A 235 -3.72 22.32 5.93
C ILE A 235 -3.26 22.81 4.55
N ASN A 236 -4.09 22.64 3.53
CA ASN A 236 -3.79 23.01 2.14
C ASN A 236 -2.49 22.37 1.62
N TYR A 237 -2.26 21.09 1.93
CA TYR A 237 -1.08 20.34 1.46
C TYR A 237 -1.49 19.35 0.37
N HIS A 238 -0.87 19.45 -0.82
CA HIS A 238 -1.31 18.80 -2.05
C HIS A 238 -0.30 17.80 -2.62
N ALA A 239 0.69 17.37 -1.85
CA ALA A 239 1.63 16.35 -2.31
C ALA A 239 0.91 15.02 -2.59
N PRO A 240 1.42 14.22 -3.54
CA PRO A 240 0.95 12.87 -3.78
C PRO A 240 0.96 12.02 -2.49
N VAL A 241 0.02 11.07 -2.39
CA VAL A 241 -0.01 10.11 -1.29
C VAL A 241 0.28 8.71 -1.83
N TRP A 242 1.29 8.08 -1.27
CA TRP A 242 1.67 6.70 -1.53
C TRP A 242 1.21 5.83 -0.36
N ILE A 243 0.42 4.82 -0.63
CA ILE A 243 0.11 3.79 0.37
C ILE A 243 1.25 2.79 0.34
N THR A 244 2.24 2.99 1.22
CA THR A 244 3.45 2.16 1.25
C THR A 244 3.30 0.88 2.03
N GLU A 245 2.22 0.73 2.80
CA GLU A 245 1.80 -0.53 3.39
C GLU A 245 0.29 -0.59 3.57
N VAL A 246 -0.31 -1.68 3.12
CA VAL A 246 -1.66 -2.12 3.48
C VAL A 246 -1.79 -3.61 3.23
N GLY A 247 -2.42 -4.35 4.13
CA GLY A 247 -2.60 -5.78 4.00
C GLY A 247 -3.51 -6.35 5.07
N TYR A 248 -3.83 -7.65 4.93
CA TYR A 248 -4.68 -8.38 5.88
C TYR A 248 -4.09 -9.77 6.09
N PRO A 249 -3.77 -10.16 7.34
CA PRO A 249 -3.17 -11.45 7.62
C PRO A 249 -4.18 -12.59 7.47
N THR A 250 -3.73 -13.73 6.95
CA THR A 250 -4.55 -14.93 6.81
C THR A 250 -4.40 -15.91 7.98
N GLY A 251 -3.58 -15.56 8.96
CA GLY A 251 -3.32 -16.30 10.19
C GLY A 251 -3.12 -15.36 11.38
N GLY A 252 -2.65 -15.92 12.49
CA GLY A 252 -2.37 -15.14 13.69
C GLY A 252 -3.63 -14.75 14.47
N TRP A 253 -3.58 -13.60 15.12
CA TRP A 253 -4.56 -13.17 16.10
C TRP A 253 -5.91 -12.77 15.47
N TYR A 254 -7.00 -13.30 16.05
CA TYR A 254 -8.36 -12.84 15.79
C TYR A 254 -8.62 -11.56 16.63
N PRO A 255 -9.29 -10.50 16.13
CA PRO A 255 -10.14 -10.46 14.93
C PRO A 255 -9.48 -9.87 13.66
N THR A 256 -8.19 -9.60 13.64
CA THR A 256 -7.54 -8.96 12.49
C THR A 256 -7.36 -9.90 11.30
N ARG A 257 -7.28 -11.21 11.55
CA ARG A 257 -7.13 -12.21 10.48
C ARG A 257 -8.37 -12.29 9.59
N VAL A 258 -8.12 -12.45 8.30
CA VAL A 258 -9.12 -12.75 7.28
C VAL A 258 -8.99 -14.21 6.84
N SER A 259 -10.07 -14.88 6.49
CA SER A 259 -9.96 -16.22 5.90
C SER A 259 -9.38 -16.13 4.48
N ARG A 260 -8.70 -17.21 4.04
CA ARG A 260 -8.06 -17.25 2.71
C ARG A 260 -9.07 -17.01 1.58
N GLU A 261 -10.30 -17.51 1.74
CA GLU A 261 -11.39 -17.35 0.77
C GLU A 261 -11.87 -15.90 0.66
N LYS A 262 -11.73 -15.09 1.72
CA LYS A 262 -12.13 -13.68 1.75
C LYS A 262 -11.01 -12.74 1.35
N LEU A 263 -9.75 -13.19 1.35
CA LEU A 263 -8.61 -12.34 1.00
C LEU A 263 -8.76 -11.69 -0.38
N PRO A 264 -9.20 -12.39 -1.46
CA PRO A 264 -9.42 -11.77 -2.77
C PRO A 264 -10.34 -10.56 -2.72
N SER A 265 -11.44 -10.67 -2.00
CA SER A 265 -12.39 -9.57 -1.81
C SER A 265 -11.76 -8.38 -1.10
N HIS A 266 -10.92 -8.64 -0.08
CA HIS A 266 -10.19 -7.58 0.65
C HIS A 266 -9.18 -6.88 -0.26
N VAL A 267 -8.44 -7.64 -1.07
CA VAL A 267 -7.48 -7.12 -2.06
C VAL A 267 -8.18 -6.19 -3.05
N ILE A 268 -9.21 -6.69 -3.75
CA ILE A 268 -9.95 -5.91 -4.75
C ILE A 268 -10.50 -4.61 -4.15
N LYS A 269 -11.22 -4.69 -3.02
CA LYS A 269 -11.87 -3.53 -2.41
C LYS A 269 -10.87 -2.48 -1.93
N THR A 270 -9.73 -2.92 -1.39
CA THR A 270 -8.68 -2.01 -0.91
C THR A 270 -8.00 -1.30 -2.06
N ILE A 271 -7.53 -2.03 -3.07
CA ILE A 271 -6.86 -1.47 -4.25
C ILE A 271 -7.80 -0.51 -4.99
N THR A 272 -9.00 -0.99 -5.31
CA THR A 272 -10.02 -0.19 -6.02
C THR A 272 -10.38 1.08 -5.25
N GLY A 273 -10.56 0.95 -3.94
CA GLY A 273 -10.89 2.08 -3.07
C GLY A 273 -9.77 3.10 -2.97
N ALA A 274 -8.51 2.67 -2.91
CA ALA A 274 -7.34 3.54 -2.88
C ALA A 274 -7.13 4.25 -4.22
N ALA A 275 -7.18 3.50 -5.32
CA ALA A 275 -7.06 4.01 -6.68
C ALA A 275 -8.11 5.09 -6.98
N ALA A 276 -9.39 4.83 -6.67
CA ALA A 276 -10.47 5.79 -6.87
C ALA A 276 -10.36 7.06 -6.02
N ARG A 277 -9.55 7.06 -4.95
CA ARG A 277 -9.26 8.22 -4.09
C ARG A 277 -7.99 8.95 -4.48
N GLY A 278 -7.33 8.54 -5.55
CA GLY A 278 -6.13 9.20 -6.05
C GLY A 278 -4.86 8.88 -5.28
N ALA A 279 -4.75 7.68 -4.68
CA ALA A 279 -3.45 7.18 -4.28
C ALA A 279 -2.54 7.09 -5.51
N SER A 280 -1.30 7.55 -5.38
CA SER A 280 -0.35 7.53 -6.50
C SER A 280 0.37 6.20 -6.64
N THR A 281 0.49 5.45 -5.55
CA THR A 281 1.11 4.11 -5.52
C THR A 281 0.51 3.34 -4.35
N LEU A 282 0.40 2.01 -4.50
CA LEU A 282 -0.02 1.13 -3.42
C LEU A 282 0.89 -0.09 -3.35
N LEU A 283 1.53 -0.27 -2.21
CA LEU A 283 2.30 -1.46 -1.89
C LEU A 283 1.50 -2.37 -0.96
N TRP A 284 1.34 -3.62 -1.39
CA TRP A 284 0.71 -4.64 -0.55
C TRP A 284 1.71 -5.18 0.47
N TYR A 285 1.30 -5.26 1.73
CA TYR A 285 2.06 -5.89 2.78
C TYR A 285 1.50 -7.32 2.99
N ALA A 286 2.19 -8.41 2.52
CA ALA A 286 3.49 -8.46 1.89
C ALA A 286 3.49 -9.40 0.66
N LEU A 287 4.65 -9.62 0.01
CA LEU A 287 4.75 -10.59 -1.10
C LEU A 287 4.49 -12.02 -0.60
N THR A 288 5.26 -12.47 0.40
CA THR A 288 5.16 -13.82 0.96
C THR A 288 4.89 -13.79 2.45
N ASP A 289 4.36 -14.90 2.97
CA ASP A 289 4.39 -15.18 4.39
C ASP A 289 5.86 -15.33 4.86
N THR A 290 6.12 -15.01 6.12
CA THR A 290 7.49 -14.93 6.66
C THR A 290 7.82 -16.03 7.66
N TYR A 291 7.09 -17.15 7.64
CA TYR A 291 7.44 -18.35 8.40
C TYR A 291 8.29 -19.33 7.56
N ASN A 292 8.90 -20.33 8.19
CA ASN A 292 9.71 -21.32 7.48
C ASN A 292 8.87 -22.15 6.50
N GLU A 293 9.41 -22.40 5.32
CA GLU A 293 8.76 -23.26 4.33
C GLU A 293 8.43 -24.64 4.91
N GLY A 294 7.22 -25.14 4.62
CA GLY A 294 6.73 -26.43 5.13
C GLY A 294 6.18 -26.40 6.56
N GLU A 295 6.33 -25.29 7.31
CA GLU A 295 5.90 -25.18 8.70
C GLU A 295 4.89 -24.05 8.89
N VAL A 296 3.58 -24.33 8.85
CA VAL A 296 2.57 -23.32 9.20
C VAL A 296 2.53 -23.18 10.73
N PRO A 297 3.01 -22.07 11.30
CA PRO A 297 3.12 -21.95 12.75
C PRO A 297 1.74 -21.79 13.40
N ASN A 298 1.54 -22.49 14.52
CA ASN A 298 0.40 -22.25 15.40
C ASN A 298 0.74 -21.12 16.38
N THR A 299 0.49 -19.89 15.97
CA THR A 299 0.86 -18.68 16.72
C THR A 299 -0.21 -17.60 16.60
N ASN A 300 -0.20 -16.66 17.55
CA ASN A 300 -0.98 -15.42 17.49
C ASN A 300 -0.24 -14.28 16.76
N ASP A 301 0.98 -14.51 16.29
CA ASP A 301 1.73 -13.52 15.53
C ASP A 301 1.16 -13.39 14.11
N SER A 302 0.46 -12.30 13.85
CA SER A 302 -0.16 -12.01 12.57
C SER A 302 0.87 -11.61 11.51
N GLU A 303 2.05 -11.12 11.90
CA GLU A 303 3.09 -10.64 10.98
C GLU A 303 3.58 -11.74 10.03
N LEU A 304 3.48 -12.98 10.47
CA LEU A 304 3.89 -14.14 9.69
C LEU A 304 2.98 -14.48 8.49
N PHE A 305 1.80 -13.85 8.36
CA PHE A 305 0.71 -14.34 7.48
C PHE A 305 0.15 -13.31 6.49
N PHE A 306 0.85 -12.22 6.24
CA PHE A 306 0.37 -11.14 5.37
C PHE A 306 0.59 -11.38 3.86
N GLY A 307 1.35 -12.42 3.50
CA GLY A 307 1.74 -12.68 2.12
C GLY A 307 0.58 -12.85 1.14
N LEU A 308 0.77 -12.37 -0.09
CA LEU A 308 -0.01 -12.79 -1.26
C LEU A 308 0.33 -14.22 -1.68
N ALA A 309 1.51 -14.68 -1.33
CA ALA A 309 1.99 -16.04 -1.56
C ALA A 309 2.47 -16.70 -0.26
N TYR A 310 2.70 -18.01 -0.31
CA TYR A 310 3.35 -18.77 0.72
C TYR A 310 4.88 -18.60 0.65
N PRO A 311 5.65 -19.08 1.66
CA PRO A 311 7.12 -18.97 1.64
C PRO A 311 7.80 -19.64 0.42
N ASP A 312 7.17 -20.64 -0.19
CA ASP A 312 7.60 -21.34 -1.40
C ASP A 312 7.20 -20.62 -2.70
N PHE A 313 6.74 -19.37 -2.60
CA PHE A 313 6.20 -18.55 -3.69
C PHE A 313 4.93 -19.07 -4.36
N SER A 314 4.34 -20.17 -3.88
CA SER A 314 3.02 -20.59 -4.36
C SER A 314 1.94 -19.56 -3.97
N ARG A 315 1.03 -19.28 -4.91
CA ARG A 315 0.04 -18.22 -4.77
C ARG A 315 -1.05 -18.54 -3.75
N LYS A 316 -1.39 -17.58 -2.89
CA LYS A 316 -2.68 -17.57 -2.19
C LYS A 316 -3.78 -17.03 -3.10
N ASN A 317 -5.05 -17.26 -2.73
CA ASN A 317 -6.18 -16.78 -3.52
C ASN A 317 -6.15 -15.25 -3.76
N GLY A 318 -5.62 -14.48 -2.79
CA GLY A 318 -5.47 -13.02 -2.92
C GLY A 318 -4.53 -12.55 -4.01
N ALA A 319 -3.56 -13.39 -4.41
CA ALA A 319 -2.63 -13.08 -5.49
C ALA A 319 -3.33 -12.90 -6.84
N TRP A 320 -4.35 -13.71 -7.14
CA TRP A 320 -5.15 -13.59 -8.36
C TRP A 320 -5.92 -12.27 -8.41
N ALA A 321 -6.46 -11.85 -7.28
CA ALA A 321 -7.16 -10.58 -7.14
C ALA A 321 -6.22 -9.38 -7.34
N TYR A 322 -5.00 -9.47 -6.80
CA TYR A 322 -3.95 -8.47 -6.98
C TYR A 322 -3.54 -8.36 -8.46
N GLU A 323 -3.22 -9.50 -9.09
CA GLU A 323 -2.88 -9.58 -10.51
C GLU A 323 -3.96 -8.98 -11.42
N LEU A 324 -5.24 -9.28 -11.17
CA LEU A 324 -6.35 -8.70 -11.94
C LEU A 324 -6.34 -7.16 -11.86
N CYS A 325 -6.16 -6.61 -10.66
CA CYS A 325 -6.05 -5.16 -10.50
C CYS A 325 -4.81 -4.60 -11.21
N ALA A 326 -3.65 -5.25 -11.06
CA ALA A 326 -2.41 -4.80 -11.68
C ALA A 326 -2.43 -4.87 -13.21
N ARG A 327 -3.17 -5.83 -13.77
CA ARG A 327 -3.33 -5.99 -15.22
C ARG A 327 -4.26 -4.95 -15.85
N TYR A 328 -5.33 -4.54 -15.17
CA TYR A 328 -6.41 -3.79 -15.81
C TYR A 328 -6.60 -2.35 -15.31
N LEU A 329 -6.04 -1.97 -14.16
CA LEU A 329 -6.20 -0.62 -13.63
C LEU A 329 -5.12 0.40 -14.07
N PRO A 330 -3.83 0.02 -14.31
CA PRO A 330 -2.81 0.99 -14.71
C PRO A 330 -3.19 1.78 -15.96
N GLY A 331 -2.92 3.09 -15.95
CA GLY A 331 -3.25 4.03 -17.02
C GLY A 331 -4.74 4.33 -17.19
N SER A 332 -5.62 3.62 -16.50
CA SER A 332 -7.06 3.88 -16.61
C SER A 332 -7.49 5.13 -15.83
N ARG A 333 -8.56 5.71 -16.29
CA ARG A 333 -9.27 6.82 -15.62
C ARG A 333 -10.39 6.26 -14.74
N TYR A 334 -10.35 6.55 -13.43
CA TYR A 334 -11.53 6.32 -12.60
C TYR A 334 -12.67 7.22 -13.05
N ALA A 335 -13.80 6.63 -13.37
CA ALA A 335 -14.98 7.26 -13.96
C ALA A 335 -16.18 7.14 -13.00
N PRO A 336 -16.31 8.04 -11.99
CA PRO A 336 -17.39 7.97 -11.00
C PRO A 336 -18.79 8.22 -11.60
N GLU A 337 -18.86 8.82 -12.79
CA GLU A 337 -20.08 9.02 -13.57
C GLU A 337 -20.62 7.69 -14.15
N PHE A 338 -19.82 6.63 -14.14
CA PHE A 338 -20.19 5.30 -14.62
C PHE A 338 -20.10 4.24 -13.51
N PRO A 339 -20.79 3.12 -13.62
CA PRO A 339 -21.84 2.82 -14.61
C PRO A 339 -23.06 3.75 -14.45
N GLN A 340 -23.81 3.96 -15.52
CA GLN A 340 -25.13 4.56 -15.41
C GLN A 340 -26.03 3.67 -14.57
N LYS A 341 -26.87 4.26 -13.73
CA LYS A 341 -27.65 3.52 -12.73
C LYS A 341 -29.12 3.91 -12.80
N GLU A 342 -29.99 2.93 -13.01
CA GLU A 342 -31.44 3.10 -12.98
C GLU A 342 -32.01 2.27 -11.82
N ASN A 343 -32.73 2.93 -10.93
CA ASN A 343 -33.41 2.31 -9.77
C ASN A 343 -32.46 1.51 -8.83
N MET A 344 -31.16 1.83 -8.81
CA MET A 344 -30.17 1.10 -8.04
C MET A 344 -30.21 1.46 -6.55
N PRO A 345 -30.25 0.49 -5.65
CA PRO A 345 -30.20 0.76 -4.22
C PRO A 345 -28.80 1.21 -3.79
N SER A 346 -28.75 2.04 -2.76
CA SER A 346 -27.50 2.65 -2.25
C SER A 346 -26.49 1.66 -1.68
N ASN A 347 -26.90 0.41 -1.40
CA ASN A 347 -26.01 -0.63 -0.94
C ASN A 347 -25.24 -1.37 -2.06
N ILE A 348 -25.51 -1.05 -3.32
CA ILE A 348 -24.71 -1.53 -4.44
C ILE A 348 -23.59 -0.53 -4.70
N VAL A 349 -22.38 -0.95 -4.41
CA VAL A 349 -21.14 -0.21 -4.63
C VAL A 349 -20.55 -0.60 -5.97
N SER A 350 -20.15 0.37 -6.77
CA SER A 350 -19.52 0.11 -8.06
C SER A 350 -18.41 1.13 -8.34
N PHE A 351 -17.36 0.66 -8.99
CA PHE A 351 -16.25 1.45 -9.50
C PHE A 351 -16.05 1.11 -10.96
N CYS A 352 -15.94 2.13 -11.79
CA CYS A 352 -15.68 1.99 -13.22
C CYS A 352 -14.35 2.65 -13.56
N PHE A 353 -13.50 1.92 -14.27
CA PHE A 353 -12.22 2.39 -14.76
C PHE A 353 -12.21 2.25 -16.28
N MET A 354 -11.91 3.35 -16.97
CA MET A 354 -12.01 3.48 -18.41
C MET A 354 -10.64 3.80 -19.02
N ASP A 355 -10.47 3.43 -20.26
CA ASP A 355 -9.32 3.83 -21.09
C ASP A 355 -7.95 3.37 -20.50
N GLY A 356 -7.90 2.18 -19.87
CA GLY A 356 -6.64 1.60 -19.35
C GLY A 356 -5.61 1.31 -20.45
N ILE A 357 -4.33 1.16 -20.08
CA ILE A 357 -3.23 0.81 -21.00
C ILE A 357 -3.52 -0.48 -21.76
N SER A 358 -4.19 -1.42 -21.13
CA SER A 358 -4.62 -2.68 -21.76
C SER A 358 -5.63 -2.49 -22.91
N GLY A 359 -6.18 -1.27 -23.09
CA GLY A 359 -7.31 -1.03 -24.00
C GLY A 359 -8.63 -1.61 -23.49
N VAL A 360 -8.67 -2.04 -22.23
CA VAL A 360 -9.79 -2.73 -21.60
C VAL A 360 -10.35 -1.89 -20.47
N ASN A 361 -11.67 -1.78 -20.42
CA ASN A 361 -12.37 -1.10 -19.34
C ASN A 361 -12.74 -2.10 -18.23
N THR A 362 -12.91 -1.62 -17.01
CA THR A 362 -13.17 -2.45 -15.84
C THR A 362 -14.33 -1.91 -15.02
N LEU A 363 -15.30 -2.78 -14.69
CA LEU A 363 -16.34 -2.55 -13.71
C LEU A 363 -16.14 -3.49 -12.54
N ILE A 364 -16.03 -2.94 -11.34
CA ILE A 364 -15.96 -3.70 -10.08
C ILE A 364 -17.19 -3.36 -9.27
N ILE A 365 -17.98 -4.37 -8.87
CA ILE A 365 -19.29 -4.17 -8.24
C ILE A 365 -19.54 -5.19 -7.14
N TRP A 366 -20.10 -4.74 -6.01
CA TRP A 366 -20.52 -5.60 -4.89
C TRP A 366 -21.68 -5.01 -4.11
N ASN A 367 -22.25 -5.81 -3.20
CA ASN A 367 -23.29 -5.38 -2.27
C ASN A 367 -22.69 -5.24 -0.86
N ASP A 368 -22.81 -4.07 -0.25
CA ASP A 368 -22.33 -3.85 1.13
C ASP A 368 -23.12 -4.61 2.20
N ARG A 369 -24.28 -5.15 1.84
CA ARG A 369 -25.11 -5.94 2.75
C ARG A 369 -24.86 -7.43 2.59
N ASN A 370 -25.10 -8.20 3.67
CA ASN A 370 -25.00 -9.67 3.69
C ASN A 370 -26.18 -10.37 2.97
N ARG A 371 -26.55 -9.90 1.79
CA ARG A 371 -27.57 -10.54 0.94
C ARG A 371 -27.22 -10.31 -0.51
N SER A 372 -27.54 -11.30 -1.34
CA SER A 372 -27.43 -11.14 -2.79
C SER A 372 -28.62 -10.33 -3.33
N GLN A 373 -28.37 -9.61 -4.41
CA GLN A 373 -29.36 -8.85 -5.15
C GLN A 373 -29.15 -9.03 -6.65
N LYS A 374 -30.22 -9.34 -7.36
CA LYS A 374 -30.17 -9.40 -8.83
C LYS A 374 -30.11 -7.99 -9.40
N VAL A 375 -29.12 -7.80 -10.26
CA VAL A 375 -28.89 -6.54 -11.00
C VAL A 375 -28.64 -6.91 -12.46
N ASN A 376 -29.27 -6.22 -13.37
CA ASN A 376 -29.03 -6.39 -14.78
C ASN A 376 -27.90 -5.44 -15.23
N LEU A 377 -26.94 -6.00 -15.97
CA LEU A 377 -25.89 -5.26 -16.66
C LEU A 377 -26.18 -5.28 -18.15
N ARG A 378 -26.15 -4.10 -18.78
CA ARG A 378 -26.19 -3.96 -20.24
C ARG A 378 -24.92 -3.30 -20.74
N LEU A 379 -24.30 -3.95 -21.71
CA LEU A 379 -23.16 -3.49 -22.52
C LEU A 379 -23.45 -3.81 -23.97
N SER A 380 -23.00 -2.98 -24.92
CA SER A 380 -23.13 -3.29 -26.34
C SER A 380 -22.09 -4.30 -26.83
N SER A 381 -20.92 -4.34 -26.14
CA SER A 381 -19.83 -5.25 -26.43
C SER A 381 -19.83 -6.48 -25.52
N PRO A 382 -19.28 -7.63 -25.95
CA PRO A 382 -19.04 -8.76 -25.06
C PRO A 382 -18.14 -8.39 -23.89
N ALA A 383 -18.44 -8.94 -22.72
CA ALA A 383 -17.66 -8.72 -21.51
C ALA A 383 -17.14 -10.05 -20.94
N LEU A 384 -16.12 -9.96 -20.08
CA LEU A 384 -15.60 -11.08 -19.31
C LEU A 384 -15.88 -10.86 -17.83
N LEU A 385 -16.40 -11.87 -17.16
CA LEU A 385 -16.47 -11.94 -15.71
C LEU A 385 -15.30 -12.79 -15.22
N HIS A 386 -14.45 -12.19 -14.39
CA HIS A 386 -13.29 -12.85 -13.82
C HIS A 386 -13.60 -13.42 -12.43
N ASP A 387 -13.14 -14.63 -12.19
CA ASP A 387 -13.07 -15.19 -10.84
C ASP A 387 -11.85 -14.61 -10.11
N ILE A 388 -12.13 -13.82 -9.10
CA ILE A 388 -11.10 -13.10 -8.32
C ILE A 388 -10.22 -14.02 -7.46
N SER A 389 -10.57 -15.30 -7.34
CA SER A 389 -9.86 -16.28 -6.50
C SER A 389 -8.97 -17.23 -7.31
N SER A 390 -9.19 -17.35 -8.61
CA SER A 390 -8.47 -18.27 -9.49
C SER A 390 -7.97 -17.65 -10.78
N GLY A 391 -8.35 -16.39 -11.06
CA GLY A 391 -8.02 -15.71 -12.31
C GLY A 391 -8.74 -16.26 -13.55
N GLN A 392 -9.55 -17.31 -13.42
CA GLN A 392 -10.37 -17.83 -14.52
C GLN A 392 -11.41 -16.79 -14.94
N ASN A 393 -11.85 -16.85 -16.20
CA ASN A 393 -12.88 -15.95 -16.69
C ASN A 393 -13.95 -16.70 -17.49
N ARG A 394 -15.12 -16.08 -17.62
CA ARG A 394 -16.20 -16.50 -18.50
C ARG A 394 -16.83 -15.34 -19.24
N SER A 395 -17.28 -15.59 -20.45
CA SER A 395 -17.99 -14.57 -21.24
C SER A 395 -19.32 -14.20 -20.60
N LEU A 396 -19.65 -12.92 -20.68
CA LEU A 396 -20.96 -12.38 -20.38
C LEU A 396 -21.62 -11.91 -21.69
N PRO A 397 -22.93 -12.18 -21.90
CA PRO A 397 -23.67 -11.56 -23.00
C PRO A 397 -23.80 -10.04 -22.77
N GLY A 398 -24.09 -9.30 -23.83
CA GLY A 398 -24.28 -7.84 -23.76
C GLY A 398 -25.38 -7.39 -22.81
N GLU A 399 -26.35 -8.28 -22.49
CA GLU A 399 -27.28 -8.10 -21.38
C GLU A 399 -27.24 -9.34 -20.49
N ALA A 400 -26.89 -9.14 -19.21
CA ALA A 400 -26.69 -10.20 -18.24
C ALA A 400 -27.35 -9.87 -16.90
N SER A 401 -28.05 -10.84 -16.32
CA SER A 401 -28.54 -10.74 -14.95
C SER A 401 -27.49 -11.32 -13.99
N LEU A 402 -27.01 -10.48 -13.07
CA LEU A 402 -25.93 -10.79 -12.14
C LEU A 402 -26.46 -10.86 -10.71
N ASP A 403 -26.06 -11.86 -9.97
CA ASP A 403 -26.30 -11.94 -8.52
C ASP A 403 -25.16 -11.19 -7.79
N ILE A 404 -25.43 -9.96 -7.35
CA ILE A 404 -24.47 -9.11 -6.68
C ILE A 404 -24.49 -9.41 -5.19
N GLY A 405 -23.49 -10.13 -4.72
CA GLY A 405 -23.25 -10.46 -3.32
C GLY A 405 -22.24 -9.53 -2.65
N LYS A 406 -21.72 -9.96 -1.49
CA LYS A 406 -20.69 -9.22 -0.75
C LYS A 406 -19.31 -9.31 -1.43
N GLU A 407 -19.06 -10.40 -2.13
CA GLU A 407 -17.83 -10.58 -2.89
C GLU A 407 -17.89 -9.76 -4.19
N PRO A 408 -16.83 -9.03 -4.54
CA PRO A 408 -16.80 -8.24 -5.77
C PRO A 408 -16.89 -9.11 -7.02
N LEU A 409 -17.70 -8.65 -7.97
CA LEU A 409 -17.59 -9.09 -9.35
C LEU A 409 -16.62 -8.16 -10.08
N PHE A 410 -15.67 -8.75 -10.79
CA PHE A 410 -14.68 -8.05 -11.62
C PHE A 410 -15.00 -8.31 -13.08
N ILE A 411 -15.43 -7.28 -13.80
CA ILE A 411 -15.96 -7.38 -15.16
C ILE A 411 -15.13 -6.48 -16.06
N THR A 412 -14.68 -7.02 -17.20
CA THR A 412 -13.92 -6.25 -18.20
C THR A 412 -14.59 -6.30 -19.56
N TRP A 413 -14.39 -5.25 -20.36
CA TRP A 413 -14.86 -5.18 -21.76
C TRP A 413 -13.96 -4.25 -22.57
N GLU A 414 -13.95 -4.45 -23.88
CA GLU A 414 -13.25 -3.59 -24.85
C GLU A 414 -14.20 -2.58 -25.48
N GLY A 415 -13.65 -1.48 -26.01
CA GLY A 415 -14.42 -0.46 -26.73
C GLY A 415 -14.89 0.70 -25.85
N THR A 416 -15.74 1.55 -26.41
CA THR A 416 -16.20 2.82 -25.79
C THR A 416 -17.54 2.70 -25.08
N ASP A 417 -18.07 1.50 -24.93
CA ASP A 417 -19.38 1.28 -24.33
C ASP A 417 -19.40 1.66 -22.86
N VAL A 418 -20.51 2.28 -22.49
CA VAL A 418 -20.79 2.67 -21.11
C VAL A 418 -21.71 1.63 -20.46
N PRO A 419 -21.32 1.02 -19.34
CA PRO A 419 -22.17 0.04 -18.68
C PRO A 419 -23.40 0.70 -18.05
N LEU A 420 -24.58 0.07 -18.25
CA LEU A 420 -25.82 0.43 -17.58
C LEU A 420 -26.17 -0.67 -16.58
N LEU A 421 -26.38 -0.28 -15.32
CA LEU A 421 -26.89 -1.15 -14.25
C LEU A 421 -28.35 -0.76 -13.95
N PHE A 422 -29.24 -1.75 -13.89
CA PHE A 422 -30.65 -1.50 -13.58
C PHE A 422 -31.29 -2.69 -12.84
N ILE A 423 -32.35 -2.38 -12.10
CA ILE A 423 -33.24 -3.36 -11.50
C ILE A 423 -34.59 -3.22 -12.19
N GLN A 424 -35.14 -4.37 -12.61
CA GLN A 424 -36.50 -4.46 -13.18
C GLN A 424 -37.53 -4.32 -12.09
#